data_ff7e42af265a89619af702df98bed4fc
#
_entry.id   ff7e42af265a89619af702df98bed4fc
#
_cell.length_a   1.000
_cell.length_b   1.000
_cell.length_c   1.000
_cell.angle_alpha   90.00
_cell.angle_beta   90.00
_cell.angle_gamma   90.00
#
_symmetry.space_group_name_H-M   'P 1'
#
loop_
_entity.id
_entity.type
_entity.pdbx_description
1 polymer ?
#
loop_
_entity_poly.entity_id
_entity_poly.type
_entity_poly.pdbx_seq_one_letter_code
_entity_poly.pdbx_strand_id
1 'polypeptide(L)'
;MCKFRYPLNGPAALLPAPMTPNPQPPKRRASSLGISAGLSARLAAANLPAEIPRDSLPERGLDAQNAYELIHDHLMLDGNARLNLATFVGTWMEPEARRLMEECADKNIIDKDEYPQTAELEQRCLRILADLWNAPDPTQAVGTSTTGSSEGCMLGGLVMKWHWRQRRRAAGLESSSPNLVMGTNTQICWDKFCAYFDVEPRLVPITPERLQLGAEEAVARCDANTIGVVGILGSTFDGSYEPIEELSRRLDDLQERTGLDIPIHVDAASGGFVAPFNSPDLVWDFRLSRVVSINSSGHKYGGVLPGVGWVLWRHDDLLPEELRFNVNYLGGQMPTIGMNFSRPGAQVVAQYFNFLHLGREGFAHRMATLEAIACHLADGINALPSLRLVSHPLGQLPVFAVELDPSVRNWSVFHLSDKLRERGWQVPAYTLPADCQERAVLRLVVRVGFSRDMADALLDDIERAVAWFESLTLPMPEPTTSSAFRH
;
A
#
# COMPACT_ATOMS: atom_id res chain seq x y z
N MET A 1 51.89 18.09 -19.33
CA MET A 1 52.52 18.06 -20.69
C MET A 1 52.63 16.62 -21.14
N CYS A 2 51.76 16.20 -22.04
CA CYS A 2 52.02 15.08 -22.97
C CYS A 2 50.93 15.18 -24.06
N LYS A 3 51.36 15.65 -25.21
CA LYS A 3 50.59 15.78 -26.46
C LYS A 3 50.72 14.45 -27.17
N PHE A 4 49.62 13.78 -27.51
CA PHE A 4 49.62 12.77 -28.57
C PHE A 4 48.87 13.34 -29.79
N ARG A 5 49.63 13.50 -30.89
CA ARG A 5 49.13 13.77 -32.25
C ARG A 5 48.93 12.43 -32.96
N TYR A 6 47.79 12.26 -33.63
CA TYR A 6 47.65 11.21 -34.67
C TYR A 6 47.77 11.84 -36.06
N PRO A 7 48.46 11.18 -37.00
CA PRO A 7 48.60 11.66 -38.35
C PRO A 7 47.39 11.26 -39.23
N LEU A 8 46.95 12.22 -40.03
CA LEU A 8 46.05 12.01 -41.17
C LEU A 8 46.92 11.56 -42.38
N ASN A 9 46.62 10.40 -42.97
CA ASN A 9 46.78 10.10 -44.38
C ASN A 9 46.43 8.62 -44.67
N GLY A 10 45.37 8.42 -45.46
CA GLY A 10 45.02 7.16 -46.10
C GLY A 10 44.14 7.44 -47.34
N PRO A 11 44.25 6.70 -48.44
CA PRO A 11 43.87 7.14 -49.79
C PRO A 11 42.37 7.05 -50.08
N ALA A 12 41.92 7.87 -51.01
CA ALA A 12 40.59 7.95 -51.56
C ALA A 12 40.08 6.59 -52.09
N ALA A 13 38.96 6.10 -51.55
CA ALA A 13 38.26 4.96 -52.11
C ALA A 13 37.07 5.44 -52.94
N LEU A 14 36.99 4.90 -54.13
CA LEU A 14 36.00 5.12 -55.18
C LEU A 14 34.57 4.82 -54.64
N LEU A 15 33.63 5.73 -54.96
CA LEU A 15 32.20 5.57 -54.71
C LEU A 15 31.60 4.46 -55.60
N PRO A 16 30.82 3.53 -55.09
CA PRO A 16 30.04 2.60 -55.90
C PRO A 16 28.80 3.31 -56.49
N ALA A 17 28.40 2.88 -57.68
CA ALA A 17 27.24 3.36 -58.43
C ALA A 17 25.92 3.13 -57.70
N PRO A 18 24.85 3.91 -58.02
CA PRO A 18 23.57 3.82 -57.33
C PRO A 18 22.89 2.50 -57.61
N MET A 19 22.56 1.78 -56.55
CA MET A 19 21.75 0.55 -56.59
C MET A 19 20.28 0.90 -56.87
N THR A 20 19.72 0.25 -57.85
CA THR A 20 18.30 0.27 -58.16
C THR A 20 17.45 -0.25 -56.97
N PRO A 21 16.30 0.31 -56.64
CA PRO A 21 15.50 -0.15 -55.54
C PRO A 21 14.92 -1.55 -55.79
N ASN A 22 15.19 -2.46 -54.91
CA ASN A 22 14.60 -3.80 -54.86
C ASN A 22 13.08 -3.69 -54.62
N PRO A 23 12.19 -4.40 -55.32
CA PRO A 23 10.76 -4.31 -55.12
C PRO A 23 10.39 -4.83 -53.73
N GLN A 24 9.70 -4.01 -52.98
CA GLN A 24 9.17 -4.40 -51.65
C GLN A 24 8.19 -5.58 -51.81
N PRO A 25 8.23 -6.58 -50.92
CA PRO A 25 7.24 -7.64 -50.91
C PRO A 25 5.86 -7.06 -50.57
N PRO A 26 4.77 -7.62 -51.09
CA PRO A 26 3.43 -7.09 -50.91
C PRO A 26 3.07 -7.05 -49.43
N LYS A 27 2.60 -5.89 -48.95
CA LYS A 27 2.01 -5.73 -47.61
C LYS A 27 0.85 -6.69 -47.44
N ARG A 28 1.06 -7.77 -46.67
CA ARG A 28 -0.03 -8.61 -46.22
C ARG A 28 -0.98 -7.79 -45.37
N ARG A 29 -2.23 -7.65 -45.79
CA ARG A 29 -3.30 -7.07 -44.95
C ARG A 29 -3.37 -7.89 -43.65
N ALA A 30 -3.21 -7.20 -42.52
CA ALA A 30 -3.50 -7.78 -41.22
C ALA A 30 -4.98 -8.18 -41.19
N SER A 31 -5.24 -9.46 -41.13
CA SER A 31 -6.57 -9.99 -40.90
C SER A 31 -6.96 -9.75 -39.44
N SER A 32 -8.11 -9.12 -39.25
CA SER A 32 -8.74 -8.80 -37.98
C SER A 32 -9.25 -10.05 -37.25
N LEU A 33 -8.37 -10.82 -36.64
CA LEU A 33 -8.72 -11.82 -35.64
C LEU A 33 -7.49 -11.99 -34.71
N GLY A 34 -7.49 -11.28 -33.58
CA GLY A 34 -6.45 -11.35 -32.56
C GLY A 34 -6.32 -12.71 -31.85
N ILE A 35 -6.99 -13.76 -32.36
CA ILE A 35 -6.89 -15.15 -31.86
C ILE A 35 -5.89 -15.98 -32.69
N SER A 36 -5.55 -15.55 -33.91
CA SER A 36 -4.73 -16.36 -34.80
C SER A 36 -3.22 -16.25 -34.60
N ALA A 37 -2.73 -15.17 -34.01
CA ALA A 37 -1.29 -14.97 -33.81
C ALA A 37 -0.74 -15.90 -32.72
N GLY A 38 -1.43 -16.04 -31.59
CA GLY A 38 -1.02 -16.93 -30.50
C GLY A 38 -1.09 -18.41 -30.89
N LEU A 39 -2.08 -18.80 -31.72
CA LEU A 39 -2.18 -20.19 -32.21
C LEU A 39 -1.11 -20.52 -33.24
N SER A 40 -0.72 -19.56 -34.08
CA SER A 40 0.39 -19.72 -35.04
C SER A 40 1.75 -19.85 -34.38
N ALA A 41 1.99 -19.10 -33.31
CA ALA A 41 3.21 -19.21 -32.51
C ALA A 41 3.26 -20.55 -31.75
N ARG A 42 2.14 -21.04 -31.22
CA ARG A 42 2.04 -22.38 -30.60
C ARG A 42 2.30 -23.53 -31.59
N LEU A 43 1.93 -23.37 -32.85
CA LEU A 43 2.23 -24.33 -33.89
C LEU A 43 3.69 -24.24 -34.39
N ALA A 44 4.32 -23.07 -34.26
CA ALA A 44 5.76 -22.87 -34.48
C ALA A 44 6.64 -23.37 -33.32
N ALA A 45 6.04 -23.71 -32.18
CA ALA A 45 6.71 -24.22 -30.98
C ALA A 45 7.39 -25.60 -31.15
N ALA A 46 7.35 -26.19 -32.35
CA ALA A 46 8.15 -27.36 -32.68
C ALA A 46 9.69 -27.18 -32.52
N ASN A 47 10.16 -25.94 -32.27
CA ASN A 47 11.56 -25.62 -32.03
C ASN A 47 11.84 -25.09 -30.60
N LEU A 48 10.87 -25.13 -29.67
CA LEU A 48 11.17 -24.88 -28.27
C LEU A 48 12.02 -26.04 -27.73
N PRO A 49 13.07 -25.77 -26.93
CA PRO A 49 13.77 -26.85 -26.25
C PRO A 49 12.77 -27.67 -25.44
N ALA A 50 12.92 -28.98 -25.46
CA ALA A 50 11.98 -29.93 -24.85
C ALA A 50 11.78 -29.69 -23.35
N GLU A 51 12.72 -29.02 -22.70
CA GLU A 51 12.63 -28.57 -21.30
C GLU A 51 13.28 -27.19 -21.15
N ILE A 52 12.49 -26.23 -20.61
CA ILE A 52 13.02 -24.95 -20.16
C ILE A 52 13.34 -25.11 -18.68
N PRO A 53 14.61 -24.92 -18.25
CA PRO A 53 14.97 -25.00 -16.84
C PRO A 53 14.13 -24.00 -16.03
N ARG A 54 13.55 -24.46 -14.91
CA ARG A 54 12.76 -23.59 -14.00
C ARG A 54 13.61 -22.95 -12.94
N ASP A 55 14.66 -23.64 -12.49
CA ASP A 55 15.47 -23.30 -11.30
C ASP A 55 16.94 -23.00 -11.64
N SER A 56 17.28 -22.88 -12.92
CA SER A 56 18.61 -22.51 -13.39
C SER A 56 18.55 -21.63 -14.63
N LEU A 57 19.59 -20.83 -14.83
CA LEU A 57 19.73 -20.05 -16.05
C LEU A 57 19.87 -21.01 -17.25
N PRO A 58 19.01 -20.90 -18.28
CA PRO A 58 19.12 -21.75 -19.46
C PRO A 58 20.42 -21.46 -20.22
N GLU A 59 21.08 -22.53 -20.73
CA GLU A 59 22.31 -22.42 -21.55
C GLU A 59 22.10 -21.56 -22.80
N ARG A 60 20.90 -21.62 -23.37
CA ARG A 60 20.51 -20.81 -24.52
C ARG A 60 19.23 -20.05 -24.20
N GLY A 61 19.23 -18.72 -24.44
CA GLY A 61 18.06 -17.88 -24.29
C GLY A 61 16.95 -18.22 -25.29
N LEU A 62 15.73 -17.85 -24.92
CA LEU A 62 14.59 -17.81 -25.85
C LEU A 62 14.61 -16.48 -26.58
N ASP A 63 14.00 -16.44 -27.77
CA ASP A 63 13.66 -15.15 -28.36
C ASP A 63 12.62 -14.41 -27.50
N ALA A 64 12.59 -13.08 -27.60
CA ALA A 64 11.79 -12.24 -26.70
C ALA A 64 10.29 -12.55 -26.79
N GLN A 65 9.77 -12.90 -27.98
CA GLN A 65 8.34 -13.19 -28.16
C GLN A 65 7.95 -14.51 -27.48
N ASN A 66 8.78 -15.55 -27.63
CA ASN A 66 8.53 -16.85 -26.99
C ASN A 66 8.65 -16.74 -25.47
N ALA A 67 9.61 -15.98 -24.97
CA ALA A 67 9.74 -15.70 -23.54
C ALA A 67 8.51 -14.94 -23.00
N TYR A 68 8.02 -13.94 -23.74
CA TYR A 68 6.81 -13.21 -23.40
C TYR A 68 5.60 -14.12 -23.33
N GLU A 69 5.34 -14.92 -24.36
CA GLU A 69 4.18 -15.81 -24.42
C GLU A 69 4.19 -16.85 -23.29
N LEU A 70 5.35 -17.43 -23.02
CA LEU A 70 5.51 -18.38 -21.92
C LEU A 70 5.16 -17.76 -20.56
N ILE A 71 5.69 -16.57 -20.28
CA ILE A 71 5.42 -15.87 -19.02
C ILE A 71 3.94 -15.45 -18.96
N HIS A 72 3.42 -14.89 -20.05
CA HIS A 72 2.02 -14.47 -20.15
C HIS A 72 1.05 -15.63 -19.88
N ASP A 73 1.31 -16.82 -20.45
CA ASP A 73 0.48 -18.01 -20.23
C ASP A 73 0.51 -18.44 -18.75
N HIS A 74 1.67 -18.35 -18.06
CA HIS A 74 1.75 -18.61 -16.62
C HIS A 74 0.92 -17.61 -15.81
N LEU A 75 0.95 -16.32 -16.17
CA LEU A 75 0.22 -15.26 -15.48
C LEU A 75 -1.30 -15.37 -15.65
N MET A 76 -1.80 -16.12 -16.66
CA MET A 76 -3.23 -16.41 -16.82
C MET A 76 -3.81 -17.22 -15.65
N LEU A 77 -2.98 -17.88 -14.85
CA LEU A 77 -3.40 -18.61 -13.65
C LEU A 77 -3.58 -17.70 -12.44
N ASP A 78 -3.14 -16.43 -12.52
CA ASP A 78 -3.37 -15.46 -11.46
C ASP A 78 -4.86 -15.08 -11.37
N GLY A 79 -5.30 -14.68 -10.17
CA GLY A 79 -6.67 -14.26 -9.94
C GLY A 79 -7.03 -12.97 -10.70
N ASN A 80 -8.31 -12.81 -11.01
CA ASN A 80 -8.81 -11.56 -11.58
C ASN A 80 -8.75 -10.44 -10.54
N ALA A 81 -7.93 -9.43 -10.80
CA ALA A 81 -7.74 -8.30 -9.90
C ALA A 81 -9.04 -7.54 -9.56
N ARG A 82 -10.05 -7.52 -10.44
CA ARG A 82 -11.34 -6.87 -10.18
C ARG A 82 -12.21 -7.63 -9.19
N LEU A 83 -12.04 -8.96 -9.09
CA LEU A 83 -12.77 -9.83 -8.16
C LEU A 83 -12.05 -9.97 -6.79
N ASN A 84 -10.94 -9.27 -6.62
CA ASN A 84 -10.14 -9.34 -5.41
C ASN A 84 -10.56 -8.25 -4.41
N LEU A 85 -11.30 -8.63 -3.37
CA LEU A 85 -11.68 -7.79 -2.23
C LEU A 85 -10.77 -8.03 -1.00
N ALA A 86 -9.65 -8.76 -1.17
CA ALA A 86 -8.70 -9.03 -0.10
C ALA A 86 -7.66 -7.93 0.06
N THR A 87 -7.19 -7.34 -1.04
CA THR A 87 -6.11 -6.36 -1.02
C THR A 87 -6.61 -4.92 -0.96
N PHE A 88 -5.89 -4.09 -0.21
CA PHE A 88 -6.05 -2.64 -0.22
C PHE A 88 -5.35 -1.97 -1.40
N VAL A 89 -4.40 -2.66 -2.02
CA VAL A 89 -3.59 -2.12 -3.11
C VAL A 89 -4.43 -1.89 -4.36
N GLY A 90 -4.25 -0.74 -5.00
CA GLY A 90 -4.96 -0.37 -6.23
C GLY A 90 -4.63 -1.32 -7.38
N THR A 91 -5.66 -1.72 -8.15
CA THR A 91 -5.54 -2.60 -9.32
C THR A 91 -6.07 -1.94 -10.59
N TRP A 92 -6.58 -0.74 -10.47
CA TRP A 92 -7.11 0.05 -11.57
C TRP A 92 -6.49 1.45 -11.59
N MET A 93 -6.28 1.97 -12.79
CA MET A 93 -5.72 3.31 -13.03
C MET A 93 -6.18 3.77 -14.41
N GLU A 94 -6.31 5.09 -14.60
CA GLU A 94 -6.59 5.72 -15.90
C GLU A 94 -5.55 5.32 -16.95
N PRO A 95 -5.97 5.12 -18.23
CA PRO A 95 -5.04 4.75 -19.30
C PRO A 95 -3.89 5.75 -19.49
N GLU A 96 -4.16 7.06 -19.31
CA GLU A 96 -3.16 8.13 -19.41
C GLU A 96 -2.10 8.02 -18.32
N ALA A 97 -2.52 7.68 -17.09
CA ALA A 97 -1.58 7.46 -15.99
C ALA A 97 -0.69 6.22 -16.22
N ARG A 98 -1.27 5.14 -16.79
CA ARG A 98 -0.49 3.95 -17.18
C ARG A 98 0.53 4.27 -18.25
N ARG A 99 0.15 5.05 -19.26
CA ARG A 99 1.07 5.50 -20.31
C ARG A 99 2.20 6.36 -19.75
N LEU A 100 1.91 7.29 -18.84
CA LEU A 100 2.95 8.06 -18.14
C LEU A 100 3.89 7.16 -17.33
N MET A 101 3.38 6.15 -16.66
CA MET A 101 4.23 5.20 -15.92
C MET A 101 5.15 4.42 -16.86
N GLU A 102 4.67 3.98 -18.02
CA GLU A 102 5.47 3.31 -19.05
C GLU A 102 6.56 4.23 -19.59
N GLU A 103 6.21 5.48 -19.94
CA GLU A 103 7.15 6.52 -20.42
C GLU A 103 8.20 6.91 -19.36
N CYS A 104 7.92 6.71 -18.08
CA CYS A 104 8.76 7.04 -16.94
C CYS A 104 9.38 5.82 -16.24
N ALA A 105 9.33 4.63 -16.85
CA ALA A 105 9.83 3.38 -16.24
C ALA A 105 11.34 3.41 -15.96
N ASP A 106 12.09 4.25 -16.69
CA ASP A 106 13.52 4.49 -16.54
C ASP A 106 13.89 5.47 -15.41
N LYS A 107 12.92 6.19 -14.83
CA LYS A 107 13.18 7.24 -13.83
C LYS A 107 13.51 6.65 -12.47
N ASN A 108 14.70 6.95 -11.97
CA ASN A 108 15.13 6.62 -10.62
C ASN A 108 15.04 7.88 -9.73
N ILE A 109 14.24 7.82 -8.66
CA ILE A 109 13.94 9.02 -7.84
C ILE A 109 15.15 9.57 -7.08
N ILE A 110 16.21 8.78 -6.89
CA ILE A 110 17.42 9.24 -6.23
C ILE A 110 18.28 10.11 -7.17
N ASP A 111 18.21 9.92 -8.48
CA ASP A 111 19.03 10.60 -9.48
C ASP A 111 18.43 11.97 -9.81
N LYS A 112 18.43 12.86 -8.82
CA LYS A 112 17.77 14.18 -8.89
C LYS A 112 18.41 15.12 -9.88
N ASP A 113 19.71 14.95 -10.18
CA ASP A 113 20.43 15.73 -11.16
C ASP A 113 20.05 15.29 -12.59
N GLU A 114 19.90 14.00 -12.81
CA GLU A 114 19.47 13.45 -14.10
C GLU A 114 17.97 13.65 -14.34
N TYR A 115 17.15 13.51 -13.29
CA TYR A 115 15.69 13.63 -13.35
C TYR A 115 15.14 14.75 -12.46
N PRO A 116 15.56 16.02 -12.66
CA PRO A 116 15.16 17.13 -11.79
C PRO A 116 13.65 17.39 -11.80
N GLN A 117 12.96 17.11 -12.92
CA GLN A 117 11.51 17.28 -13.00
C GLN A 117 10.77 16.20 -12.17
N THR A 118 11.24 14.96 -12.17
CA THR A 118 10.67 13.89 -11.33
C THR A 118 10.86 14.22 -9.85
N ALA A 119 12.02 14.76 -9.47
CA ALA A 119 12.28 15.22 -8.11
C ALA A 119 11.38 16.41 -7.72
N GLU A 120 11.15 17.37 -8.63
CA GLU A 120 10.21 18.47 -8.39
C GLU A 120 8.76 17.96 -8.23
N LEU A 121 8.34 16.95 -9.01
CA LEU A 121 7.02 16.34 -8.86
C LEU A 121 6.86 15.64 -7.49
N GLU A 122 7.92 14.99 -7.00
CA GLU A 122 7.93 14.45 -5.64
C GLU A 122 7.67 15.54 -4.61
N GLN A 123 8.39 16.67 -4.69
CA GLN A 123 8.22 17.79 -3.77
C GLN A 123 6.83 18.42 -3.85
N ARG A 124 6.23 18.49 -5.05
CA ARG A 124 4.83 18.95 -5.21
C ARG A 124 3.85 17.98 -4.54
N CYS A 125 4.04 16.67 -4.71
CA CYS A 125 3.21 15.68 -4.02
C CYS A 125 3.29 15.84 -2.50
N LEU A 126 4.49 16.04 -1.94
CA LEU A 126 4.68 16.25 -0.50
C LEU A 126 3.96 17.49 -0.01
N ARG A 127 4.06 18.62 -0.72
CA ARG A 127 3.33 19.86 -0.37
C ARG A 127 1.82 19.71 -0.45
N ILE A 128 1.31 19.01 -1.48
CA ILE A 128 -0.13 18.70 -1.61
C ILE A 128 -0.61 17.83 -0.45
N LEU A 129 0.16 16.83 -0.04
CA LEU A 129 -0.18 15.97 1.10
C LEU A 129 -0.09 16.73 2.42
N ALA A 130 0.89 17.59 2.60
CA ALA A 130 1.01 18.46 3.77
C ALA A 130 -0.21 19.38 3.92
N ASP A 131 -0.66 19.99 2.83
CA ASP A 131 -1.90 20.79 2.80
C ASP A 131 -3.14 19.91 3.09
N LEU A 132 -3.22 18.74 2.47
CA LEU A 132 -4.35 17.80 2.65
C LEU A 132 -4.45 17.31 4.11
N TRP A 133 -3.33 17.15 4.80
CA TRP A 133 -3.24 16.69 6.19
C TRP A 133 -3.07 17.86 7.19
N ASN A 134 -3.45 19.06 6.78
CA ASN A 134 -3.53 20.25 7.62
C ASN A 134 -2.20 20.58 8.34
N ALA A 135 -1.06 20.46 7.67
CA ALA A 135 0.21 20.95 8.22
C ALA A 135 0.12 22.47 8.48
N PRO A 136 0.64 22.97 9.61
CA PRO A 136 0.56 24.40 9.95
C PRO A 136 1.15 25.31 8.87
N ASP A 137 2.24 24.86 8.24
CA ASP A 137 2.83 25.46 7.05
C ASP A 137 3.24 24.33 6.09
N PRO A 138 2.46 24.06 5.05
CA PRO A 138 2.78 23.02 4.06
C PRO A 138 4.13 23.20 3.36
N THR A 139 4.69 24.43 3.36
CA THR A 139 5.98 24.72 2.74
C THR A 139 7.17 24.31 3.62
N GLN A 140 6.95 24.18 4.93
CA GLN A 140 7.94 23.76 5.93
C GLN A 140 7.84 22.26 6.27
N ALA A 141 6.78 21.60 5.85
CA ALA A 141 6.66 20.16 6.02
C ALA A 141 7.73 19.44 5.17
N VAL A 142 8.39 18.48 5.78
CA VAL A 142 9.42 17.66 5.14
C VAL A 142 8.93 16.25 4.99
N GLY A 143 9.37 15.57 3.95
CA GLY A 143 8.96 14.19 3.70
C GLY A 143 9.72 13.53 2.56
N THR A 144 9.32 12.32 2.25
CA THR A 144 9.84 11.58 1.09
C THR A 144 8.79 10.60 0.56
N SER A 145 8.86 10.33 -0.74
CA SER A 145 8.23 9.15 -1.28
C SER A 145 8.92 7.89 -0.75
N THR A 146 8.19 6.82 -0.63
CA THR A 146 8.67 5.50 -0.19
C THR A 146 8.14 4.43 -1.15
N THR A 147 8.63 3.20 -1.05
CA THR A 147 8.11 2.07 -1.84
C THR A 147 6.72 1.60 -1.35
N GLY A 148 6.28 2.11 -0.21
CA GLY A 148 4.99 1.83 0.41
C GLY A 148 4.99 2.26 1.87
N SER A 149 3.82 2.19 2.53
CA SER A 149 3.68 2.62 3.93
C SER A 149 4.59 1.89 4.90
N SER A 150 4.95 0.62 4.66
CA SER A 150 5.87 -0.10 5.55
C SER A 150 7.20 0.63 5.72
N GLU A 151 7.77 1.17 4.63
CA GLU A 151 8.97 2.03 4.70
C GLU A 151 8.65 3.35 5.42
N GLY A 152 7.47 3.94 5.17
CA GLY A 152 7.01 5.15 5.85
C GLY A 152 6.88 4.98 7.36
N CYS A 153 6.31 3.86 7.81
CA CYS A 153 6.21 3.49 9.23
C CYS A 153 7.60 3.35 9.86
N MET A 154 8.53 2.66 9.17
CA MET A 154 9.90 2.49 9.67
C MET A 154 10.62 3.82 9.81
N LEU A 155 10.48 4.73 8.84
CA LEU A 155 11.08 6.06 8.91
C LEU A 155 10.45 6.91 10.02
N GLY A 156 9.12 6.88 10.17
CA GLY A 156 8.41 7.56 11.26
C GLY A 156 8.89 7.07 12.63
N GLY A 157 8.95 5.76 12.81
CA GLY A 157 9.46 5.14 14.05
C GLY A 157 10.92 5.46 14.33
N LEU A 158 11.79 5.47 13.30
CA LEU A 158 13.19 5.82 13.43
C LEU A 158 13.38 7.26 13.89
N VAL A 159 12.64 8.21 13.33
CA VAL A 159 12.70 9.63 13.75
C VAL A 159 12.29 9.76 15.21
N MET A 160 11.19 9.14 15.64
CA MET A 160 10.78 9.12 17.05
C MET A 160 11.88 8.53 17.96
N LYS A 161 12.49 7.40 17.56
CA LYS A 161 13.58 6.76 18.30
C LYS A 161 14.80 7.68 18.44
N TRP A 162 15.21 8.36 17.38
CA TRP A 162 16.36 9.26 17.40
C TRP A 162 16.10 10.49 18.28
N HIS A 163 14.91 11.11 18.21
CA HIS A 163 14.54 12.22 19.11
C HIS A 163 14.53 11.79 20.57
N TRP A 164 13.95 10.64 20.90
CA TRP A 164 14.00 10.10 22.24
C TRP A 164 15.44 9.88 22.69
N ARG A 165 16.29 9.28 21.86
CA ARG A 165 17.70 9.03 22.15
C ARG A 165 18.48 10.32 22.38
N GLN A 166 18.28 11.34 21.56
CA GLN A 166 18.91 12.65 21.69
C GLN A 166 18.52 13.33 23.01
N ARG A 167 17.22 13.35 23.34
CA ARG A 167 16.72 13.89 24.61
C ARG A 167 17.34 13.18 25.83
N ARG A 168 17.37 11.84 25.81
CA ARG A 168 17.98 11.03 26.88
C ARG A 168 19.47 11.34 27.05
N ARG A 169 20.22 11.37 25.94
CA ARG A 169 21.65 11.69 25.97
C ARG A 169 21.94 13.12 26.47
N ALA A 170 21.16 14.09 26.03
CA ALA A 170 21.27 15.47 26.48
C ALA A 170 21.03 15.61 28.00
N ALA A 171 20.18 14.77 28.57
CA ALA A 171 19.92 14.69 30.01
C ALA A 171 20.90 13.76 30.75
N GLY A 172 21.92 13.19 30.11
CA GLY A 172 22.86 12.23 30.71
C GLY A 172 22.24 10.90 31.13
N LEU A 173 21.12 10.51 30.52
CA LEU A 173 20.35 9.32 30.85
C LEU A 173 20.63 8.17 29.86
N GLU A 174 20.43 6.94 30.34
CA GLU A 174 20.49 5.71 29.55
C GLU A 174 19.53 5.77 28.35
N SER A 175 19.94 5.30 27.17
CA SER A 175 19.19 5.37 25.92
C SER A 175 19.22 4.06 25.10
N SER A 176 19.36 2.92 25.79
CA SER A 176 19.47 1.58 25.16
C SER A 176 18.17 0.79 25.12
N SER A 177 17.15 1.17 25.89
CA SER A 177 15.92 0.40 26.04
C SER A 177 14.67 1.19 25.60
N PRO A 178 14.55 1.56 24.32
CA PRO A 178 13.37 2.25 23.81
C PRO A 178 12.17 1.31 23.74
N ASN A 179 10.96 1.84 23.97
CA ASN A 179 9.71 1.13 23.71
C ASN A 179 8.76 1.95 22.85
N LEU A 180 7.85 1.26 22.15
CA LEU A 180 6.82 1.85 21.31
C LEU A 180 5.45 1.32 21.75
N VAL A 181 4.51 2.22 22.01
CA VAL A 181 3.14 1.86 22.37
C VAL A 181 2.29 1.79 21.10
N MET A 182 1.55 0.68 20.94
CA MET A 182 0.69 0.45 19.77
C MET A 182 -0.38 -0.59 20.09
N GLY A 183 -1.48 -0.62 19.34
CA GLY A 183 -2.53 -1.64 19.49
C GLY A 183 -2.11 -3.01 18.98
N THR A 184 -2.73 -4.09 19.49
CA THR A 184 -2.57 -5.45 18.94
C THR A 184 -3.14 -5.57 17.51
N ASN A 185 -3.90 -4.60 17.06
CA ASN A 185 -4.46 -4.47 15.72
C ASN A 185 -3.52 -3.76 14.72
N THR A 186 -2.27 -3.46 15.08
CA THR A 186 -1.30 -2.88 14.15
C THR A 186 -0.94 -3.84 13.02
N GLN A 187 -0.53 -3.27 11.90
CA GLN A 187 -0.02 -4.05 10.77
C GLN A 187 1.41 -4.52 11.07
N ILE A 188 1.76 -5.73 10.58
CA ILE A 188 3.06 -6.41 10.83
C ILE A 188 4.31 -5.55 10.55
N CYS A 189 4.21 -4.45 9.79
CA CYS A 189 5.34 -3.56 9.58
C CYS A 189 5.84 -2.94 10.89
N TRP A 190 4.98 -2.79 11.90
CA TRP A 190 5.36 -2.27 13.21
C TRP A 190 6.08 -3.32 14.06
N ASP A 191 5.67 -4.60 13.97
CA ASP A 191 6.42 -5.69 14.58
C ASP A 191 7.82 -5.81 13.97
N LYS A 192 7.90 -5.69 12.64
CA LYS A 192 9.19 -5.63 11.94
C LYS A 192 10.03 -4.41 12.35
N PHE A 193 9.41 -3.24 12.52
CA PHE A 193 10.12 -2.06 13.03
C PHE A 193 10.73 -2.35 14.41
N CYS A 194 9.95 -2.88 15.33
CA CYS A 194 10.39 -3.21 16.67
C CYS A 194 11.54 -4.22 16.65
N ALA A 195 11.41 -5.29 15.86
CA ALA A 195 12.43 -6.34 15.73
C ALA A 195 13.72 -5.83 15.05
N TYR A 196 13.60 -5.06 13.95
CA TYR A 196 14.76 -4.62 13.18
C TYR A 196 15.55 -3.50 13.86
N PHE A 197 14.89 -2.68 14.65
CA PHE A 197 15.49 -1.52 15.28
C PHE A 197 15.62 -1.63 16.80
N ASP A 198 15.46 -2.83 17.35
CA ASP A 198 15.63 -3.11 18.77
C ASP A 198 14.81 -2.14 19.64
N VAL A 199 13.48 -2.17 19.45
CA VAL A 199 12.48 -1.41 20.19
C VAL A 199 11.51 -2.37 20.83
N GLU A 200 11.26 -2.25 22.13
CA GLU A 200 10.29 -3.08 22.85
C GLU A 200 8.86 -2.69 22.43
N PRO A 201 8.05 -3.62 21.86
CA PRO A 201 6.64 -3.36 21.60
C PRO A 201 5.84 -3.38 22.89
N ARG A 202 5.07 -2.34 23.18
CA ARG A 202 4.10 -2.27 24.27
C ARG A 202 2.70 -2.31 23.70
N LEU A 203 2.17 -3.53 23.61
CA LEU A 203 0.91 -3.79 22.95
C LEU A 203 -0.27 -3.42 23.86
N VAL A 204 -1.22 -2.66 23.32
CA VAL A 204 -2.52 -2.36 23.93
C VAL A 204 -3.53 -3.37 23.39
N PRO A 205 -4.17 -4.20 24.25
CA PRO A 205 -5.12 -5.19 23.79
C PRO A 205 -6.37 -4.53 23.19
N ILE A 206 -6.89 -5.17 22.13
CA ILE A 206 -8.25 -4.92 21.66
C ILE A 206 -9.22 -5.80 22.47
N THR A 207 -10.50 -5.46 22.44
CA THR A 207 -11.55 -6.27 23.07
C THR A 207 -12.65 -6.61 22.06
N PRO A 208 -13.49 -7.60 22.32
CA PRO A 208 -14.63 -7.92 21.45
C PRO A 208 -15.56 -6.72 21.18
N GLU A 209 -15.65 -5.78 22.14
CA GLU A 209 -16.48 -4.57 22.06
C GLU A 209 -15.73 -3.39 21.40
N ARG A 210 -14.39 -3.43 21.38
CA ARG A 210 -13.55 -2.35 20.84
C ARG A 210 -12.34 -2.93 20.12
N LEU A 211 -12.37 -2.92 18.80
CA LEU A 211 -11.29 -3.40 17.95
C LEU A 211 -10.20 -2.34 17.68
N GLN A 212 -10.32 -1.16 18.29
CA GLN A 212 -9.37 -0.06 18.19
C GLN A 212 -8.51 0.04 19.45
N LEU A 213 -7.36 0.72 19.32
CA LEU A 213 -6.54 1.12 20.45
C LEU A 213 -7.36 1.92 21.48
N GLY A 214 -7.31 1.52 22.74
CA GLY A 214 -7.84 2.33 23.85
C GLY A 214 -6.86 3.44 24.22
N ALA A 215 -7.30 4.70 24.15
CA ALA A 215 -6.42 5.83 24.43
C ALA A 215 -5.94 5.85 25.89
N GLU A 216 -6.79 5.48 26.85
CA GLU A 216 -6.41 5.40 28.26
C GLU A 216 -5.39 4.30 28.52
N GLU A 217 -5.62 3.12 27.97
CA GLU A 217 -4.74 1.97 28.12
C GLU A 217 -3.39 2.20 27.41
N ALA A 218 -3.39 2.95 26.30
CA ALA A 218 -2.16 3.34 25.61
C ALA A 218 -1.32 4.28 26.50
N VAL A 219 -1.93 5.31 27.05
CA VAL A 219 -1.25 6.27 27.93
C VAL A 219 -0.73 5.59 29.21
N ALA A 220 -1.47 4.64 29.76
CA ALA A 220 -1.04 3.88 30.94
C ALA A 220 0.22 3.02 30.68
N ARG A 221 0.56 2.72 29.43
CA ARG A 221 1.78 1.98 29.03
C ARG A 221 2.97 2.88 28.71
N CYS A 222 2.77 4.19 28.68
CA CYS A 222 3.85 5.14 28.41
C CYS A 222 4.74 5.35 29.62
N ASP A 223 6.05 5.43 29.40
CA ASP A 223 7.05 5.76 30.41
C ASP A 223 8.19 6.60 29.80
N ALA A 224 9.26 6.83 30.57
CA ALA A 224 10.43 7.60 30.15
C ALA A 224 11.20 6.94 28.98
N ASN A 225 10.97 5.68 28.68
CA ASN A 225 11.59 4.96 27.57
C ASN A 225 10.70 4.89 26.32
N THR A 226 9.49 5.43 26.40
CA THR A 226 8.55 5.44 25.27
C THR A 226 9.01 6.46 24.22
N ILE A 227 9.25 5.97 23.01
CA ILE A 227 9.65 6.80 21.87
C ILE A 227 8.44 7.50 21.22
N GLY A 228 7.26 6.93 21.34
CA GLY A 228 6.00 7.45 20.81
C GLY A 228 4.87 6.46 20.92
N VAL A 229 3.70 6.88 20.45
CA VAL A 229 2.50 6.03 20.28
C VAL A 229 2.12 6.01 18.80
N VAL A 230 1.72 4.83 18.30
CA VAL A 230 1.18 4.68 16.95
C VAL A 230 -0.34 4.73 17.01
N GLY A 231 -0.95 5.66 16.27
CA GLY A 231 -2.38 5.71 16.03
C GLY A 231 -2.69 5.28 14.59
N ILE A 232 -3.66 4.38 14.41
CA ILE A 232 -4.01 3.85 13.09
C ILE A 232 -5.22 4.60 12.52
N LEU A 233 -5.09 5.15 11.32
CA LEU A 233 -6.20 5.70 10.56
C LEU A 233 -6.61 4.71 9.46
N GLY A 234 -7.47 3.78 9.82
CA GLY A 234 -7.95 2.72 8.93
C GLY A 234 -7.30 1.37 9.18
N SER A 235 -7.85 0.66 10.15
CA SER A 235 -7.42 -0.68 10.57
C SER A 235 -7.45 -1.68 9.41
N THR A 236 -6.41 -2.50 9.32
CA THR A 236 -6.34 -3.59 8.35
C THR A 236 -7.41 -4.65 8.59
N PHE A 237 -7.86 -4.80 9.84
CA PHE A 237 -8.76 -5.88 10.23
C PHE A 237 -10.24 -5.57 9.95
N ASP A 238 -10.65 -4.32 10.13
CA ASP A 238 -12.07 -3.96 10.08
C ASP A 238 -12.36 -2.60 9.41
N GLY A 239 -11.33 -1.84 9.02
CA GLY A 239 -11.46 -0.54 8.38
C GLY A 239 -11.65 0.65 9.33
N SER A 240 -11.75 0.43 10.65
CA SER A 240 -12.04 1.46 11.63
C SER A 240 -10.91 2.47 11.81
N TYR A 241 -11.28 3.69 12.24
CA TYR A 241 -10.35 4.76 12.63
C TYR A 241 -10.15 4.75 14.15
N GLU A 242 -8.91 4.86 14.60
CA GLU A 242 -8.58 4.97 16.01
C GLU A 242 -8.82 6.39 16.54
N PRO A 243 -9.08 6.56 17.86
CA PRO A 243 -9.42 7.83 18.48
C PRO A 243 -8.19 8.73 18.71
N ILE A 244 -7.54 9.19 17.61
CA ILE A 244 -6.25 9.91 17.65
C ILE A 244 -6.36 11.24 18.40
N GLU A 245 -7.48 11.95 18.27
CA GLU A 245 -7.72 13.19 19.00
C GLU A 245 -7.78 12.94 20.52
N GLU A 246 -8.51 11.93 20.95
CA GLU A 246 -8.56 11.55 22.38
C GLU A 246 -7.18 11.12 22.88
N LEU A 247 -6.46 10.33 22.11
CA LEU A 247 -5.10 9.92 22.44
C LEU A 247 -4.18 11.14 22.62
N SER A 248 -4.25 12.12 21.72
CA SER A 248 -3.48 13.35 21.80
C SER A 248 -3.76 14.10 23.11
N ARG A 249 -5.04 14.32 23.41
CA ARG A 249 -5.46 15.00 24.63
C ARG A 249 -5.00 14.28 25.92
N ARG A 250 -5.13 12.95 25.96
CA ARG A 250 -4.67 12.16 27.12
C ARG A 250 -3.14 12.17 27.29
N LEU A 251 -2.40 12.29 26.19
CA LEU A 251 -0.94 12.47 26.25
C LEU A 251 -0.57 13.89 26.72
N ASP A 252 -1.38 14.91 26.43
CA ASP A 252 -1.23 16.25 27.01
C ASP A 252 -1.42 16.22 28.53
N ASP A 253 -2.49 15.55 29.01
CA ASP A 253 -2.74 15.33 30.43
C ASP A 253 -1.59 14.54 31.11
N LEU A 254 -0.97 13.59 30.40
CA LEU A 254 0.18 12.85 30.91
C LEU A 254 1.39 13.77 31.07
N GLN A 255 1.68 14.60 30.07
CA GLN A 255 2.80 15.53 30.10
C GLN A 255 2.64 16.55 31.24
N GLU A 256 1.45 17.10 31.44
CA GLU A 256 1.17 18.03 32.55
C GLU A 256 1.44 17.40 33.93
N ARG A 257 1.10 16.13 34.09
CA ARG A 257 1.28 15.41 35.37
C ARG A 257 2.68 14.88 35.62
N THR A 258 3.42 14.52 34.56
CA THR A 258 4.66 13.73 34.68
C THR A 258 5.86 14.37 34.00
N GLY A 259 5.65 15.35 33.12
CA GLY A 259 6.68 15.92 32.25
C GLY A 259 7.06 15.05 31.06
N LEU A 260 6.42 13.89 30.87
CA LEU A 260 6.68 13.00 29.73
C LEU A 260 6.07 13.56 28.43
N ASP A 261 6.94 13.97 27.53
CA ASP A 261 6.55 14.45 26.19
C ASP A 261 6.62 13.29 25.18
N ILE A 262 5.46 12.69 24.91
CA ILE A 262 5.31 11.50 24.05
C ILE A 262 4.62 11.91 22.73
N PRO A 263 5.28 11.75 21.57
CA PRO A 263 4.70 12.06 20.28
C PRO A 263 3.77 10.94 19.74
N ILE A 264 2.96 11.30 18.75
CA ILE A 264 2.13 10.37 17.97
C ILE A 264 2.68 10.29 16.54
N HIS A 265 2.84 9.07 16.03
CA HIS A 265 2.90 8.80 14.61
C HIS A 265 1.55 8.26 14.15
N VAL A 266 1.01 8.83 13.07
CA VAL A 266 -0.25 8.34 12.50
C VAL A 266 0.04 7.43 11.31
N ASP A 267 -0.24 6.14 11.49
CA ASP A 267 -0.26 5.19 10.38
C ASP A 267 -1.59 5.33 9.61
N ALA A 268 -1.57 6.22 8.65
CA ALA A 268 -2.68 6.48 7.75
C ALA A 268 -2.51 5.75 6.41
N ALA A 269 -1.90 4.54 6.44
CA ALA A 269 -1.59 3.76 5.24
C ALA A 269 -2.77 3.66 4.27
N SER A 270 -3.97 3.48 4.79
CA SER A 270 -5.22 3.44 4.01
C SER A 270 -6.01 4.75 4.16
N GLY A 271 -6.14 5.27 5.39
CA GLY A 271 -7.03 6.39 5.72
C GLY A 271 -6.56 7.75 5.24
N GLY A 272 -5.25 7.95 4.99
CA GLY A 272 -4.71 9.26 4.61
C GLY A 272 -5.24 9.83 3.30
N PHE A 273 -5.73 8.98 2.40
CA PHE A 273 -6.43 9.38 1.16
C PHE A 273 -7.95 9.21 1.23
N VAL A 274 -8.51 8.81 2.36
CA VAL A 274 -9.96 8.58 2.54
C VAL A 274 -10.55 9.57 3.52
N ALA A 275 -10.05 9.63 4.74
CA ALA A 275 -10.58 10.44 5.82
C ALA A 275 -10.71 11.94 5.49
N PRO A 276 -9.76 12.59 4.76
CA PRO A 276 -9.92 13.99 4.38
C PRO A 276 -11.16 14.29 3.53
N PHE A 277 -11.77 13.26 2.92
CA PHE A 277 -12.88 13.42 1.98
C PHE A 277 -14.21 12.87 2.51
N ASN A 278 -14.20 11.72 3.23
CA ASN A 278 -15.43 11.14 3.76
C ASN A 278 -15.71 11.52 5.23
N SER A 279 -14.69 11.99 5.96
CA SER A 279 -14.81 12.41 7.36
C SER A 279 -13.97 13.68 7.61
N PRO A 280 -14.27 14.80 6.91
CA PRO A 280 -13.44 16.01 6.94
C PRO A 280 -13.36 16.66 8.32
N ASP A 281 -14.38 16.46 9.15
CA ASP A 281 -14.46 17.01 10.51
C ASP A 281 -13.65 16.19 11.52
N LEU A 282 -13.24 14.97 11.18
CA LEU A 282 -12.41 14.12 12.04
C LEU A 282 -11.03 14.73 12.24
N VAL A 283 -10.65 14.95 13.48
CA VAL A 283 -9.33 15.50 13.83
C VAL A 283 -8.35 14.36 14.13
N TRP A 284 -7.40 14.14 13.25
CA TRP A 284 -6.47 13.02 13.34
C TRP A 284 -5.04 13.36 12.87
N ASP A 285 -4.88 14.50 12.21
CA ASP A 285 -3.73 14.91 11.42
C ASP A 285 -2.88 15.99 12.12
N PHE A 286 -2.13 16.76 11.34
CA PHE A 286 -1.25 17.81 11.87
C PHE A 286 -1.98 18.96 12.58
N ARG A 287 -3.30 18.99 12.66
CA ARG A 287 -4.04 19.88 13.58
C ARG A 287 -3.75 19.55 15.04
N LEU A 288 -3.39 18.30 15.34
CA LEU A 288 -2.97 17.85 16.67
C LEU A 288 -1.46 18.07 16.85
N SER A 289 -1.06 18.83 17.87
CA SER A 289 0.35 19.17 18.10
C SER A 289 1.23 17.93 18.34
N ARG A 290 0.70 16.87 18.93
CA ARG A 290 1.42 15.61 19.19
C ARG A 290 1.62 14.74 17.98
N VAL A 291 0.88 14.96 16.91
CA VAL A 291 1.10 14.26 15.64
C VAL A 291 2.34 14.84 14.97
N VAL A 292 3.47 14.15 15.11
CA VAL A 292 4.76 14.60 14.57
C VAL A 292 5.02 14.09 13.15
N SER A 293 4.43 12.94 12.81
CA SER A 293 4.58 12.34 11.49
C SER A 293 3.35 11.54 11.06
N ILE A 294 3.14 11.47 9.75
CA ILE A 294 2.05 10.73 9.11
C ILE A 294 2.62 9.98 7.91
N ASN A 295 2.25 8.70 7.76
CA ASN A 295 2.50 7.97 6.51
C ASN A 295 1.20 7.61 5.80
N SER A 296 1.25 7.44 4.48
CA SER A 296 0.14 6.89 3.70
C SER A 296 0.62 6.15 2.46
N SER A 297 -0.17 5.18 1.97
CA SER A 297 0.13 4.45 0.74
C SER A 297 -0.54 5.10 -0.45
N GLY A 298 0.25 5.70 -1.35
CA GLY A 298 -0.24 6.19 -2.64
C GLY A 298 -0.82 5.07 -3.50
N HIS A 299 -0.29 3.86 -3.35
CA HIS A 299 -0.74 2.67 -4.09
C HIS A 299 -1.99 1.97 -3.51
N LYS A 300 -2.64 2.56 -2.47
CA LYS A 300 -3.95 2.13 -1.98
C LYS A 300 -5.02 3.10 -2.50
N TYR A 301 -5.64 3.89 -1.63
CA TYR A 301 -6.68 4.85 -2.01
C TYR A 301 -6.14 6.11 -2.71
N GLY A 302 -4.82 6.33 -2.74
CA GLY A 302 -4.18 7.32 -3.61
C GLY A 302 -4.29 6.99 -5.11
N GLY A 303 -4.73 5.76 -5.45
CA GLY A 303 -5.10 5.35 -6.80
C GLY A 303 -3.92 5.08 -7.74
N VAL A 304 -2.72 4.83 -7.20
CA VAL A 304 -1.53 4.41 -7.97
C VAL A 304 -1.35 2.90 -7.88
N LEU A 305 -0.71 2.30 -8.88
CA LEU A 305 -0.31 0.89 -8.84
C LEU A 305 0.83 0.67 -7.82
N PRO A 306 1.10 -0.58 -7.37
CA PRO A 306 2.09 -0.89 -6.33
C PRO A 306 3.43 -0.20 -6.52
N GLY A 307 4.04 0.28 -5.43
CA GLY A 307 5.39 0.82 -5.40
C GLY A 307 5.51 2.28 -4.95
N VAL A 308 4.48 2.88 -4.36
CA VAL A 308 4.56 4.23 -3.78
C VAL A 308 3.83 4.33 -2.45
N GLY A 309 4.49 4.95 -1.48
CA GLY A 309 3.96 5.47 -0.23
C GLY A 309 4.57 6.83 0.06
N TRP A 310 4.11 7.45 1.11
CA TRP A 310 4.49 8.78 1.54
C TRP A 310 4.69 8.79 3.05
N VAL A 311 5.70 9.51 3.51
CA VAL A 311 5.86 9.86 4.91
C VAL A 311 6.20 11.33 5.02
N LEU A 312 5.52 12.03 5.91
CA LEU A 312 5.72 13.46 6.17
C LEU A 312 5.93 13.69 7.66
N TRP A 313 6.78 14.64 7.96
CA TRP A 313 6.95 15.23 9.29
C TRP A 313 6.46 16.68 9.27
N ARG A 314 5.90 17.10 10.38
CA ARG A 314 5.31 18.44 10.55
C ARG A 314 6.26 19.57 10.20
N HIS A 315 7.52 19.47 10.62
CA HIS A 315 8.57 20.47 10.46
C HIS A 315 9.90 19.80 10.12
N ASP A 316 10.79 20.53 9.45
CA ASP A 316 12.12 20.04 9.08
C ASP A 316 13.02 19.74 10.29
N ASP A 317 12.88 20.49 11.39
CA ASP A 317 13.59 20.28 12.65
C ASP A 317 13.23 18.97 13.38
N LEU A 318 12.09 18.35 12.99
CA LEU A 318 11.75 17.00 13.45
C LEU A 318 12.56 15.90 12.77
N LEU A 319 13.34 16.21 11.73
CA LEU A 319 14.16 15.22 11.05
C LEU A 319 15.60 15.28 11.56
N PRO A 320 16.06 14.31 12.39
CA PRO A 320 17.39 14.30 12.95
C PRO A 320 18.48 14.33 11.88
N GLU A 321 19.57 15.04 12.13
CA GLU A 321 20.69 15.15 11.20
C GLU A 321 21.32 13.78 10.91
N GLU A 322 21.30 12.87 11.88
CA GLU A 322 21.80 11.49 11.75
C GLU A 322 21.03 10.64 10.73
N LEU A 323 19.81 11.06 10.36
CA LEU A 323 19.00 10.40 9.35
C LEU A 323 19.01 11.12 8.00
N ARG A 324 19.81 12.21 7.86
CA ARG A 324 20.02 12.94 6.61
C ARG A 324 21.31 12.45 5.96
N PHE A 325 21.19 11.74 4.86
CA PHE A 325 22.33 11.24 4.10
C PHE A 325 22.55 12.11 2.86
N ASN A 326 23.79 12.55 2.65
CA ASN A 326 24.17 13.31 1.46
C ASN A 326 25.07 12.45 0.58
N VAL A 327 24.72 12.33 -0.69
CA VAL A 327 25.55 11.70 -1.72
C VAL A 327 25.94 12.75 -2.76
N ASN A 328 27.18 12.63 -3.29
CA ASN A 328 27.73 13.59 -4.25
C ASN A 328 28.29 12.95 -5.53
N TYR A 329 28.25 11.62 -5.62
CA TYR A 329 28.80 10.88 -6.76
C TYR A 329 27.83 10.68 -7.93
N LEU A 330 26.62 11.24 -7.82
CA LEU A 330 25.59 11.27 -8.87
C LEU A 330 25.46 12.66 -9.55
N GLY A 331 26.50 13.51 -9.45
CA GLY A 331 26.57 14.80 -10.14
C GLY A 331 26.26 16.04 -9.31
N GLY A 332 25.74 15.88 -8.06
CA GLY A 332 25.43 17.01 -7.15
C GLY A 332 25.33 16.56 -5.71
N GLN A 333 25.03 17.49 -4.79
CA GLN A 333 24.69 17.12 -3.41
C GLN A 333 23.21 16.72 -3.37
N MET A 334 22.95 15.46 -3.02
CA MET A 334 21.60 14.89 -3.00
C MET A 334 21.25 14.42 -1.59
N PRO A 335 20.54 15.24 -0.80
CA PRO A 335 20.04 14.79 0.49
C PRO A 335 18.96 13.72 0.28
N THR A 336 19.08 12.63 1.04
CA THR A 336 18.08 11.56 1.07
C THR A 336 17.83 11.11 2.50
N ILE A 337 16.58 10.77 2.78
CA ILE A 337 16.11 10.21 4.06
C ILE A 337 15.44 8.84 3.85
N GLY A 338 15.24 8.43 2.59
CA GLY A 338 14.64 7.12 2.26
C GLY A 338 15.52 5.96 2.71
N MET A 339 14.91 4.87 3.14
CA MET A 339 15.66 3.65 3.49
C MET A 339 16.23 2.97 2.24
N ASN A 340 15.49 3.00 1.14
CA ASN A 340 15.94 2.48 -0.14
C ASN A 340 16.62 3.57 -0.95
N PHE A 341 17.76 3.24 -1.56
CA PHE A 341 18.49 4.19 -2.40
C PHE A 341 17.79 4.35 -3.75
N SER A 342 17.89 3.38 -4.63
CA SER A 342 17.19 3.40 -5.91
C SER A 342 15.72 3.03 -5.74
N ARG A 343 14.83 3.88 -6.26
CA ARG A 343 13.38 3.70 -6.20
C ARG A 343 12.74 4.17 -7.51
N PRO A 344 11.64 3.55 -7.96
CA PRO A 344 10.98 3.94 -9.20
C PRO A 344 10.34 5.33 -9.10
N GLY A 345 10.62 6.19 -10.07
CA GLY A 345 10.01 7.52 -10.19
C GLY A 345 8.64 7.53 -10.87
N ALA A 346 8.34 6.50 -11.67
CA ALA A 346 7.09 6.40 -12.43
C ALA A 346 5.84 6.48 -11.54
N GLN A 347 5.87 5.89 -10.35
CA GLN A 347 4.77 5.91 -9.39
C GLN A 347 4.54 7.31 -8.79
N VAL A 348 5.62 8.07 -8.59
CA VAL A 348 5.53 9.48 -8.14
C VAL A 348 4.85 10.34 -9.20
N VAL A 349 5.23 10.15 -10.47
CA VAL A 349 4.59 10.82 -11.61
C VAL A 349 3.11 10.48 -11.69
N ALA A 350 2.74 9.21 -11.53
CA ALA A 350 1.36 8.76 -11.52
C ALA A 350 0.56 9.31 -10.32
N GLN A 351 1.18 9.45 -9.15
CA GLN A 351 0.53 10.10 -8.01
C GLN A 351 0.24 11.58 -8.28
N TYR A 352 1.19 12.29 -8.85
CA TYR A 352 0.99 13.69 -9.23
C TYR A 352 -0.10 13.85 -10.31
N PHE A 353 -0.13 12.93 -11.29
CA PHE A 353 -1.22 12.87 -12.27
C PHE A 353 -2.58 12.76 -11.58
N ASN A 354 -2.73 11.84 -10.61
CA ASN A 354 -3.98 11.69 -9.88
C ASN A 354 -4.38 12.96 -9.13
N PHE A 355 -3.43 13.67 -8.53
CA PHE A 355 -3.73 14.96 -7.87
C PHE A 355 -4.26 16.00 -8.85
N LEU A 356 -3.67 16.10 -10.04
CA LEU A 356 -4.11 17.04 -11.05
C LEU A 356 -5.43 16.63 -11.72
N HIS A 357 -5.56 15.34 -12.05
CA HIS A 357 -6.72 14.81 -12.76
C HIS A 357 -7.99 14.85 -11.91
N LEU A 358 -7.89 14.46 -10.66
CA LEU A 358 -9.05 14.38 -9.77
C LEU A 358 -9.31 15.67 -9.03
N GLY A 359 -8.27 16.35 -8.54
CA GLY A 359 -8.43 17.46 -7.62
C GLY A 359 -9.20 17.04 -6.34
N ARG A 360 -9.54 17.99 -5.49
CA ARG A 360 -10.32 17.71 -4.26
C ARG A 360 -11.70 17.14 -4.58
N GLU A 361 -12.38 17.71 -5.57
CA GLU A 361 -13.72 17.29 -5.96
C GLU A 361 -13.74 15.85 -6.48
N GLY A 362 -12.81 15.48 -7.37
CA GLY A 362 -12.71 14.12 -7.90
C GLY A 362 -12.36 13.09 -6.83
N PHE A 363 -11.45 13.41 -5.89
CA PHE A 363 -11.18 12.53 -4.75
C PHE A 363 -12.40 12.39 -3.85
N ALA A 364 -13.10 13.48 -3.51
CA ALA A 364 -14.32 13.44 -2.69
C ALA A 364 -15.42 12.59 -3.34
N HIS A 365 -15.67 12.80 -4.64
CA HIS A 365 -16.64 11.99 -5.39
C HIS A 365 -16.25 10.51 -5.43
N ARG A 366 -14.96 10.21 -5.66
CA ARG A 366 -14.43 8.83 -5.67
C ARG A 366 -14.62 8.16 -4.30
N MET A 367 -14.27 8.82 -3.20
CA MET A 367 -14.40 8.26 -1.84
C MET A 367 -15.86 8.07 -1.46
N ALA A 368 -16.74 9.03 -1.76
CA ALA A 368 -18.18 8.91 -1.53
C ALA A 368 -18.79 7.73 -2.32
N THR A 369 -18.34 7.52 -3.56
CA THR A 369 -18.79 6.38 -4.38
C THR A 369 -18.36 5.05 -3.77
N LEU A 370 -17.10 4.93 -3.34
CA LEU A 370 -16.60 3.70 -2.71
C LEU A 370 -17.30 3.42 -1.38
N GLU A 371 -17.54 4.44 -0.57
CA GLU A 371 -18.28 4.33 0.68
C GLU A 371 -19.72 3.87 0.42
N ALA A 372 -20.42 4.46 -0.55
CA ALA A 372 -21.78 4.08 -0.89
C ALA A 372 -21.88 2.62 -1.36
N ILE A 373 -20.89 2.13 -2.14
CA ILE A 373 -20.82 0.72 -2.56
C ILE A 373 -20.53 -0.19 -1.36
N ALA A 374 -19.62 0.21 -0.47
CA ALA A 374 -19.29 -0.55 0.72
C ALA A 374 -20.49 -0.63 1.69
N CYS A 375 -21.20 0.48 1.93
CA CYS A 375 -22.42 0.50 2.75
C CYS A 375 -23.51 -0.41 2.15
N HIS A 376 -23.72 -0.33 0.83
CA HIS A 376 -24.68 -1.21 0.16
C HIS A 376 -24.37 -2.70 0.37
N LEU A 377 -23.10 -3.10 0.22
CA LEU A 377 -22.67 -4.47 0.49
C LEU A 377 -22.86 -4.85 1.97
N ALA A 378 -22.48 -3.96 2.88
CA ALA A 378 -22.59 -4.19 4.31
C ALA A 378 -24.06 -4.38 4.72
N ASP A 379 -24.94 -3.50 4.27
CA ASP A 379 -26.37 -3.57 4.56
C ASP A 379 -27.01 -4.84 3.99
N GLY A 380 -26.69 -5.18 2.73
CA GLY A 380 -27.17 -6.42 2.08
C GLY A 380 -26.73 -7.67 2.81
N ILE A 381 -25.47 -7.75 3.21
CA ILE A 381 -24.94 -8.90 3.97
C ILE A 381 -25.56 -8.94 5.38
N ASN A 382 -25.73 -7.81 6.05
CA ASN A 382 -26.32 -7.74 7.39
C ASN A 382 -27.80 -8.09 7.42
N ALA A 383 -28.48 -8.07 6.28
CA ALA A 383 -29.86 -8.54 6.15
C ALA A 383 -29.97 -10.07 6.19
N LEU A 384 -28.87 -10.80 6.03
CA LEU A 384 -28.83 -12.27 6.11
C LEU A 384 -28.76 -12.72 7.58
N PRO A 385 -29.71 -13.50 8.09
CA PRO A 385 -29.76 -13.87 9.52
C PRO A 385 -28.51 -14.61 10.05
N SER A 386 -27.81 -15.30 9.16
CA SER A 386 -26.59 -16.07 9.50
C SER A 386 -25.33 -15.24 9.60
N LEU A 387 -25.37 -13.94 9.24
CA LEU A 387 -24.22 -13.05 9.19
C LEU A 387 -24.45 -11.78 10.04
N ARG A 388 -23.41 -11.26 10.62
CA ARG A 388 -23.42 -10.03 11.42
C ARG A 388 -22.25 -9.14 11.08
N LEU A 389 -22.48 -7.84 11.00
CA LEU A 389 -21.40 -6.88 10.84
C LEU A 389 -20.58 -6.76 12.13
N VAL A 390 -19.28 -6.77 11.99
CA VAL A 390 -18.30 -6.43 13.03
C VAL A 390 -18.01 -4.93 13.01
N SER A 391 -17.94 -4.35 11.81
CA SER A 391 -17.78 -2.91 11.60
C SER A 391 -18.64 -2.46 10.41
N HIS A 392 -19.04 -1.18 10.41
CA HIS A 392 -19.79 -0.58 9.31
C HIS A 392 -18.92 0.48 8.61
N PRO A 393 -18.88 0.52 7.25
CA PRO A 393 -17.96 1.39 6.52
C PRO A 393 -18.33 2.88 6.49
N LEU A 394 -19.51 3.28 6.98
CA LEU A 394 -19.97 4.67 6.97
C LEU A 394 -19.06 5.56 7.83
N GLY A 395 -18.49 6.61 7.22
CA GLY A 395 -17.58 7.54 7.89
C GLY A 395 -16.22 6.96 8.26
N GLN A 396 -15.87 5.80 7.69
CA GLN A 396 -14.59 5.12 7.89
C GLN A 396 -13.99 4.69 6.54
N LEU A 397 -13.03 3.76 6.53
CA LEU A 397 -12.62 3.18 5.25
C LEU A 397 -13.81 2.48 4.57
N PRO A 398 -13.85 2.45 3.22
CA PRO A 398 -14.81 1.61 2.49
C PRO A 398 -14.43 0.11 2.62
N VAL A 399 -14.28 -0.33 3.87
CA VAL A 399 -13.86 -1.65 4.31
C VAL A 399 -14.70 -2.05 5.50
N PHE A 400 -15.12 -3.29 5.56
CA PHE A 400 -15.87 -3.81 6.69
C PHE A 400 -15.60 -5.30 6.91
N ALA A 401 -15.87 -5.75 8.11
CA ALA A 401 -15.74 -7.15 8.51
C ALA A 401 -17.09 -7.72 8.92
N VAL A 402 -17.26 -9.01 8.64
CA VAL A 402 -18.48 -9.78 8.90
C VAL A 402 -18.10 -11.05 9.65
N GLU A 403 -18.89 -11.44 10.65
CA GLU A 403 -18.78 -12.73 11.34
C GLU A 403 -20.08 -13.52 11.21
N LEU A 404 -20.05 -14.80 11.57
CA LEU A 404 -21.27 -15.60 11.66
C LEU A 404 -22.08 -15.20 12.89
N ASP A 405 -23.41 -15.25 12.75
CA ASP A 405 -24.29 -15.23 13.91
C ASP A 405 -23.97 -16.43 14.83
N PRO A 406 -23.94 -16.25 16.17
CA PRO A 406 -23.61 -17.31 17.12
C PRO A 406 -24.53 -18.54 17.07
N SER A 407 -25.69 -18.45 16.45
CA SER A 407 -26.60 -19.59 16.22
C SER A 407 -26.11 -20.55 15.13
N VAL A 408 -25.26 -20.10 14.22
CA VAL A 408 -24.73 -20.91 13.12
C VAL A 408 -23.65 -21.85 13.65
N ARG A 409 -23.79 -23.18 13.39
CA ARG A 409 -22.88 -24.21 13.89
C ARG A 409 -22.33 -25.15 12.80
N ASN A 410 -22.97 -25.15 11.63
CA ASN A 410 -22.68 -26.16 10.60
C ASN A 410 -21.60 -25.73 9.62
N TRP A 411 -21.20 -24.48 9.60
CA TRP A 411 -20.21 -23.93 8.70
C TRP A 411 -19.50 -22.70 9.31
N SER A 412 -18.44 -22.21 8.69
CA SER A 412 -17.63 -21.10 9.16
C SER A 412 -17.44 -20.04 8.05
N VAL A 413 -16.96 -18.84 8.39
CA VAL A 413 -16.59 -17.80 7.42
C VAL A 413 -15.51 -18.28 6.44
N PHE A 414 -14.67 -19.25 6.85
CA PHE A 414 -13.67 -19.86 5.97
C PHE A 414 -14.33 -20.64 4.84
N HIS A 415 -15.38 -21.40 5.15
CA HIS A 415 -16.18 -22.12 4.13
C HIS A 415 -16.85 -21.16 3.17
N LEU A 416 -17.37 -20.02 3.67
CA LEU A 416 -17.96 -19.01 2.82
C LEU A 416 -16.90 -18.38 1.89
N SER A 417 -15.71 -18.06 2.42
CA SER A 417 -14.58 -17.59 1.62
C SER A 417 -14.22 -18.54 0.49
N ASP A 418 -14.12 -19.86 0.79
CA ASP A 418 -13.80 -20.88 -0.20
C ASP A 418 -14.93 -21.04 -1.23
N LYS A 419 -16.20 -20.98 -0.80
CA LYS A 419 -17.34 -21.06 -1.70
C LYS A 419 -17.41 -19.90 -2.69
N LEU A 420 -17.10 -18.70 -2.23
CA LEU A 420 -17.01 -17.52 -3.08
C LEU A 420 -15.84 -17.62 -4.09
N ARG A 421 -14.76 -18.28 -3.71
CA ARG A 421 -13.61 -18.52 -4.58
C ARG A 421 -13.94 -19.39 -5.79
N GLU A 422 -14.90 -20.31 -5.68
CA GLU A 422 -15.40 -21.09 -6.81
C GLU A 422 -15.95 -20.21 -7.93
N ARG A 423 -16.43 -19.01 -7.59
CA ARG A 423 -16.92 -17.98 -8.52
C ARG A 423 -15.86 -16.96 -8.93
N GLY A 424 -14.64 -17.10 -8.42
CA GLY A 424 -13.52 -16.21 -8.67
C GLY A 424 -13.38 -15.05 -7.66
N TRP A 425 -14.32 -14.88 -6.72
CA TRP A 425 -14.22 -13.85 -5.70
C TRP A 425 -13.12 -14.17 -4.68
N GLN A 426 -12.26 -13.22 -4.42
CA GLN A 426 -11.23 -13.32 -3.38
C GLN A 426 -11.65 -12.47 -2.19
N VAL A 427 -12.38 -13.06 -1.26
CA VAL A 427 -12.83 -12.44 -0.01
C VAL A 427 -12.18 -13.21 1.15
N PRO A 428 -11.19 -12.64 1.86
CA PRO A 428 -10.43 -13.37 2.85
C PRO A 428 -11.22 -13.58 4.14
N ALA A 429 -11.08 -14.78 4.71
CA ALA A 429 -11.48 -15.09 6.06
C ALA A 429 -10.23 -15.27 6.93
N TYR A 430 -10.26 -14.75 8.16
CA TYR A 430 -9.16 -14.85 9.12
C TYR A 430 -9.67 -14.68 10.56
N THR A 431 -8.84 -15.05 11.54
CA THR A 431 -9.11 -14.75 12.97
C THR A 431 -8.62 -13.33 13.29
N LEU A 432 -9.30 -12.65 14.21
CA LEU A 432 -8.87 -11.36 14.72
C LEU A 432 -7.52 -11.46 15.45
N PRO A 433 -6.82 -10.36 15.73
CA PRO A 433 -5.54 -10.33 16.43
C PRO A 433 -5.61 -10.92 17.85
N ALA A 434 -4.47 -10.89 18.53
CA ALA A 434 -4.34 -11.28 19.93
C ALA A 434 -5.45 -10.67 20.79
N ASP A 435 -5.91 -11.43 21.78
CA ASP A 435 -7.04 -11.15 22.67
C ASP A 435 -8.44 -11.31 22.05
N CYS A 436 -8.56 -11.55 20.72
CA CYS A 436 -9.81 -11.82 20.02
C CYS A 436 -9.69 -12.96 18.97
N GLN A 437 -8.70 -13.86 19.11
CA GLN A 437 -8.40 -14.90 18.12
C GLN A 437 -9.52 -15.94 17.93
N GLU A 438 -10.43 -16.09 18.89
CA GLU A 438 -11.59 -16.96 18.78
C GLU A 438 -12.65 -16.43 17.80
N ARG A 439 -12.58 -15.14 17.43
CA ARG A 439 -13.46 -14.55 16.44
C ARG A 439 -12.85 -14.64 15.05
N ALA A 440 -13.54 -15.33 14.15
CA ALA A 440 -13.19 -15.41 12.75
C ALA A 440 -14.10 -14.48 11.92
N VAL A 441 -13.50 -13.72 11.03
CA VAL A 441 -14.22 -12.74 10.22
C VAL A 441 -13.94 -12.92 8.73
N LEU A 442 -14.89 -12.49 7.91
CA LEU A 442 -14.75 -12.28 6.47
C LEU A 442 -14.61 -10.76 6.23
N ARG A 443 -13.56 -10.31 5.55
CA ARG A 443 -13.35 -8.87 5.31
C ARG A 443 -13.52 -8.54 3.83
N LEU A 444 -14.24 -7.45 3.57
CA LEU A 444 -14.44 -6.93 2.23
C LEU A 444 -13.78 -5.55 2.10
N VAL A 445 -12.92 -5.40 1.10
CA VAL A 445 -12.23 -4.15 0.76
C VAL A 445 -12.78 -3.63 -0.55
N VAL A 446 -13.57 -2.56 -0.48
CA VAL A 446 -14.08 -1.87 -1.66
C VAL A 446 -13.06 -0.81 -2.10
N ARG A 447 -12.66 -0.85 -3.37
CA ARG A 447 -11.64 0.03 -3.93
C ARG A 447 -11.91 0.34 -5.39
N VAL A 448 -11.17 1.30 -5.93
CA VAL A 448 -11.33 1.75 -7.33
C VAL A 448 -11.29 0.57 -8.29
N GLY A 449 -12.25 0.52 -9.21
CA GLY A 449 -12.43 -0.57 -10.17
C GLY A 449 -13.50 -1.60 -9.75
N PHE A 450 -14.04 -1.50 -8.53
CA PHE A 450 -15.17 -2.30 -8.07
C PHE A 450 -16.46 -1.48 -8.19
N SER A 451 -17.38 -1.93 -9.06
CA SER A 451 -18.61 -1.19 -9.38
C SER A 451 -19.79 -1.66 -8.53
N ARG A 452 -20.89 -0.91 -8.57
CA ARG A 452 -22.15 -1.29 -7.94
C ARG A 452 -22.70 -2.62 -8.51
N ASP A 453 -22.64 -2.82 -9.83
CA ASP A 453 -23.10 -4.08 -10.46
C ASP A 453 -22.28 -5.29 -9.97
N MET A 454 -20.97 -5.10 -9.72
CA MET A 454 -20.15 -6.14 -9.12
C MET A 454 -20.53 -6.41 -7.66
N ALA A 455 -20.92 -5.38 -6.92
CA ALA A 455 -21.42 -5.53 -5.55
C ALA A 455 -22.74 -6.33 -5.53
N ASP A 456 -23.67 -6.02 -6.42
CA ASP A 456 -24.91 -6.77 -6.55
C ASP A 456 -24.66 -8.24 -6.92
N ALA A 457 -23.75 -8.51 -7.87
CA ALA A 457 -23.37 -9.87 -8.24
C ALA A 457 -22.68 -10.64 -7.09
N LEU A 458 -21.88 -9.95 -6.26
CA LEU A 458 -21.27 -10.55 -5.07
C LEU A 458 -22.32 -10.87 -3.99
N LEU A 459 -23.29 -9.96 -3.77
CA LEU A 459 -24.41 -10.20 -2.85
C LEU A 459 -25.21 -11.43 -3.26
N ASP A 460 -25.58 -11.54 -4.54
CA ASP A 460 -26.26 -12.71 -5.07
C ASP A 460 -25.46 -14.01 -4.84
N ASP A 461 -24.14 -13.96 -4.98
CA ASP A 461 -23.28 -15.13 -4.75
C ASP A 461 -23.16 -15.46 -3.26
N ILE A 462 -23.13 -14.45 -2.37
CA ILE A 462 -23.15 -14.66 -0.91
C ILE A 462 -24.50 -15.27 -0.50
N GLU A 463 -25.62 -14.71 -0.95
CA GLU A 463 -26.97 -15.23 -0.64
C GLU A 463 -27.13 -16.69 -1.07
N ARG A 464 -26.69 -17.02 -2.30
CA ARG A 464 -26.71 -18.41 -2.79
C ARG A 464 -25.82 -19.34 -1.95
N ALA A 465 -24.63 -18.88 -1.57
CA ALA A 465 -23.72 -19.65 -0.73
C ALA A 465 -24.31 -19.90 0.67
N VAL A 466 -24.85 -18.85 1.31
CA VAL A 466 -25.49 -18.95 2.62
C VAL A 466 -26.69 -19.91 2.56
N ALA A 467 -27.60 -19.73 1.60
CA ALA A 467 -28.76 -20.62 1.41
C ALA A 467 -28.32 -22.10 1.21
N TRP A 468 -27.24 -22.32 0.45
CA TRP A 468 -26.68 -23.67 0.30
C TRP A 468 -26.16 -24.23 1.62
N PHE A 469 -25.40 -23.47 2.42
CA PHE A 469 -24.92 -23.91 3.73
C PHE A 469 -26.05 -24.18 4.71
N GLU A 470 -27.11 -23.38 4.72
CA GLU A 470 -28.30 -23.56 5.57
C GLU A 470 -29.11 -24.81 5.19
N SER A 471 -29.01 -25.27 3.94
CA SER A 471 -29.67 -26.50 3.48
C SER A 471 -28.94 -27.79 3.93
N LEU A 472 -27.71 -27.66 4.46
CA LEU A 472 -26.92 -28.83 4.88
C LEU A 472 -27.45 -29.44 6.17
N THR A 473 -27.64 -30.76 6.17
CA THR A 473 -28.08 -31.51 7.35
C THR A 473 -26.95 -31.96 8.25
N LEU A 474 -25.71 -31.88 7.76
CA LEU A 474 -24.48 -32.24 8.49
C LEU A 474 -23.53 -31.04 8.48
N PRO A 475 -22.72 -30.88 9.52
CA PRO A 475 -21.68 -29.86 9.54
C PRO A 475 -20.66 -30.06 8.42
N MET A 476 -20.15 -28.95 7.90
CA MET A 476 -19.00 -28.97 7.00
C MET A 476 -17.76 -29.54 7.71
N PRO A 477 -16.91 -30.29 7.00
CA PRO A 477 -15.61 -30.71 7.53
C PRO A 477 -14.78 -29.48 7.94
N GLU A 478 -13.93 -29.64 8.96
CA GLU A 478 -12.98 -28.60 9.30
C GLU A 478 -12.17 -28.16 8.08
N PRO A 479 -12.02 -26.85 7.82
CA PRO A 479 -11.24 -26.36 6.69
C PRO A 479 -9.81 -26.90 6.75
N THR A 480 -9.33 -27.50 5.67
CA THR A 480 -7.96 -28.06 5.58
C THR A 480 -6.86 -27.01 5.66
N THR A 481 -7.20 -25.76 5.42
CA THR A 481 -6.35 -24.59 5.62
C THR A 481 -7.01 -23.69 6.64
N SER A 482 -6.62 -23.83 7.92
CA SER A 482 -6.72 -22.69 8.80
C SER A 482 -5.78 -21.63 8.20
N SER A 483 -6.31 -20.68 7.44
CA SER A 483 -5.59 -19.47 7.04
C SER A 483 -5.44 -18.56 8.26
N ALA A 484 -5.02 -19.17 9.39
CA ALA A 484 -4.54 -18.42 10.52
C ALA A 484 -3.34 -17.63 10.02
N PHE A 485 -3.46 -16.33 9.97
CA PHE A 485 -2.30 -15.45 9.87
C PHE A 485 -1.35 -15.88 10.98
N ARG A 486 -0.29 -16.57 10.62
CA ARG A 486 0.85 -16.75 11.51
C ARG A 486 1.74 -15.55 11.31
N HIS A 487 1.60 -14.57 12.18
CA HIS A 487 2.61 -13.56 12.37
C HIS A 487 3.82 -14.18 13.06
#